data_b57766a70417d17f53d41f189110a8e6
#
_entry.id   b57766a70417d17f53d41f189110a8e6
#
_cell.length_a   1.000
_cell.length_b   1.000
_cell.length_c   1.000
_cell.angle_alpha   90.00
_cell.angle_beta   90.00
_cell.angle_gamma   90.00
#
_symmetry.space_group_name_H-M   'P 1'
#
loop_
_entity.id
_entity.type
_entity.pdbx_description
1 polymer ?
#
loop_
_entity_poly.entity_id
_entity_poly.type
_entity_poly.pdbx_seq_one_letter_code
_entity_poly.pdbx_strand_id
1 'polypeptide(L)'
;MISWVNTIRSPRLLRCSLGATLLAAAFLAGCRRQGPAVEREGPDSLALTSPDLRDERFPGAFTCDGANTSPGLRWNAPPAGTKSLALILNDRSAPPIGSFVHWVLYDLPPEAISLPASLPTSDQLPDGARQGRNDFDKIGYGGPCPPGHGEHHYVFMLFALDAKLNLPAGATRAQVDDAMKGHVLSRGVFTAVFKH
;
A
#
# COMPACT_ATOMS: atom_id res chain seq x y z
N MET A 1 -31.84 46.41 -41.20
CA MET A 1 -31.51 46.71 -42.62
C MET A 1 -30.54 45.68 -43.09
N ILE A 2 -30.99 44.97 -44.13
CA ILE A 2 -30.34 44.28 -45.23
C ILE A 2 -29.66 42.95 -44.82
N SER A 3 -30.32 41.86 -44.85
CA SER A 3 -30.69 40.81 -45.81
C SER A 3 -29.72 40.70 -47.03
N TRP A 4 -29.14 39.49 -47.19
CA TRP A 4 -29.02 38.81 -48.47
C TRP A 4 -28.88 37.30 -48.30
N VAL A 5 -29.81 36.63 -48.88
CA VAL A 5 -29.96 35.23 -49.21
C VAL A 5 -29.24 34.95 -50.54
N ASN A 6 -28.70 33.78 -50.72
CA ASN A 6 -28.75 32.96 -51.97
C ASN A 6 -27.59 31.92 -51.93
N THR A 7 -27.69 30.77 -52.41
CA THR A 7 -28.62 29.90 -53.15
C THR A 7 -27.77 28.72 -53.64
N ILE A 8 -28.21 27.53 -53.31
CA ILE A 8 -28.22 26.26 -54.02
C ILE A 8 -27.28 26.07 -55.23
N ARG A 9 -26.54 24.97 -55.25
CA ARG A 9 -26.45 24.04 -56.39
C ARG A 9 -25.76 22.71 -56.05
N SER A 10 -26.50 21.61 -56.05
CA SER A 10 -26.03 20.29 -56.46
C SER A 10 -26.08 20.22 -58.00
N PRO A 11 -25.28 19.38 -58.67
CA PRO A 11 -25.79 18.04 -58.94
C PRO A 11 -24.74 16.91 -59.23
N ARG A 12 -25.29 15.71 -59.23
CA ARG A 12 -25.05 14.53 -60.10
C ARG A 12 -24.01 13.49 -59.69
N LEU A 13 -24.56 12.42 -59.16
CA LEU A 13 -24.47 11.00 -59.54
C LEU A 13 -23.38 10.59 -60.54
N LEU A 14 -22.53 9.67 -60.13
CA LEU A 14 -22.05 8.61 -60.99
C LEU A 14 -22.01 7.28 -60.23
N ARG A 15 -22.81 6.33 -60.72
CA ARG A 15 -22.83 4.92 -60.32
C ARG A 15 -21.58 4.24 -60.87
N CYS A 16 -20.92 3.42 -60.04
CA CYS A 16 -20.23 2.24 -60.54
C CYS A 16 -20.37 1.14 -59.48
N SER A 17 -21.14 0.15 -59.88
CA SER A 17 -21.26 -1.15 -59.23
C SER A 17 -20.04 -1.99 -59.62
N LEU A 18 -19.47 -2.72 -58.67
CA LEU A 18 -18.99 -4.10 -58.85
C LEU A 18 -18.48 -4.63 -57.48
N GLY A 19 -19.07 -5.59 -57.07
CA GLY A 19 -18.97 -6.73 -56.28
C GLY A 19 -17.57 -7.14 -55.76
N ALA A 20 -17.49 -7.37 -54.48
CA ALA A 20 -16.55 -8.33 -53.89
C ALA A 20 -17.06 -8.73 -52.50
N THR A 21 -17.30 -9.97 -52.40
CA THR A 21 -17.52 -10.86 -51.26
C THR A 21 -17.11 -10.36 -49.91
N LEU A 22 -18.09 -10.29 -48.96
CA LEU A 22 -17.95 -10.14 -47.53
C LEU A 22 -17.46 -11.46 -46.92
N LEU A 23 -16.21 -11.48 -46.47
CA LEU A 23 -15.77 -12.39 -45.43
C LEU A 23 -15.99 -11.70 -44.08
N ALA A 24 -17.05 -12.09 -43.40
CA ALA A 24 -17.32 -11.67 -42.03
C ALA A 24 -16.37 -12.40 -41.08
N ALA A 25 -15.26 -11.75 -40.69
CA ALA A 25 -14.45 -12.18 -39.57
C ALA A 25 -15.16 -11.73 -38.27
N ALA A 26 -15.85 -12.68 -37.64
CA ALA A 26 -16.42 -12.48 -36.32
C ALA A 26 -15.27 -12.32 -35.30
N PHE A 27 -14.95 -11.08 -34.93
CA PHE A 27 -14.13 -10.79 -33.74
C PHE A 27 -14.96 -11.12 -32.51
N LEU A 28 -14.76 -12.32 -31.97
CA LEU A 28 -15.17 -12.65 -30.62
C LEU A 28 -14.32 -11.80 -29.64
N ALA A 29 -14.84 -10.64 -29.29
CA ALA A 29 -14.33 -9.85 -28.17
C ALA A 29 -14.56 -10.65 -26.89
N GLY A 30 -13.62 -11.51 -26.54
CA GLY A 30 -13.58 -12.18 -25.25
C GLY A 30 -13.44 -11.14 -24.16
N CYS A 31 -14.52 -10.86 -23.43
CA CYS A 31 -14.47 -10.15 -22.16
C CYS A 31 -13.59 -10.97 -21.20
N ARG A 32 -12.28 -10.68 -21.18
CA ARG A 32 -11.43 -11.09 -20.08
C ARG A 32 -11.95 -10.36 -18.85
N ARG A 33 -12.63 -11.06 -17.97
CA ARG A 33 -12.82 -10.61 -16.60
C ARG A 33 -11.43 -10.48 -16.00
N GLN A 34 -10.96 -9.25 -15.86
CA GLN A 34 -9.81 -8.95 -15.02
C GLN A 34 -10.27 -9.25 -13.60
N GLY A 35 -9.77 -10.36 -13.04
CA GLY A 35 -9.81 -10.61 -11.61
C GLY A 35 -9.09 -9.47 -10.87
N PRO A 36 -9.29 -9.33 -9.55
CA PRO A 36 -8.59 -8.31 -8.78
C PRO A 36 -7.10 -8.41 -9.12
N ALA A 37 -6.52 -7.27 -9.51
CA ALA A 37 -5.11 -7.19 -9.85
C ALA A 37 -4.33 -7.60 -8.59
N VAL A 38 -3.79 -8.80 -8.58
CA VAL A 38 -2.69 -9.16 -7.70
C VAL A 38 -1.57 -8.22 -8.14
N GLU A 39 -1.30 -7.20 -7.33
CA GLU A 39 -0.17 -6.31 -7.56
C GLU A 39 1.08 -7.19 -7.60
N ARG A 40 1.59 -7.40 -8.81
CA ARG A 40 2.82 -8.17 -9.02
C ARG A 40 3.93 -7.39 -8.34
N GLU A 41 4.55 -8.03 -7.37
CA GLU A 41 5.81 -7.54 -6.82
C GLU A 41 6.78 -7.41 -8.00
N GLY A 42 7.22 -6.18 -8.28
CA GLY A 42 8.24 -5.92 -9.28
C GLY A 42 9.59 -6.47 -8.80
N PRO A 43 10.60 -6.58 -9.69
CA PRO A 43 11.93 -7.08 -9.34
C PRO A 43 12.63 -6.27 -8.24
N ASP A 44 12.11 -5.09 -7.90
CA ASP A 44 12.62 -4.19 -6.87
C ASP A 44 11.74 -4.14 -5.61
N SER A 45 10.86 -5.12 -5.38
CA SER A 45 10.02 -5.16 -4.18
C SER A 45 10.87 -5.49 -2.95
N LEU A 46 10.56 -4.83 -1.81
CA LEU A 46 11.11 -5.18 -0.52
C LEU A 46 10.44 -6.48 -0.03
N ALA A 47 11.18 -7.59 -0.01
CA ALA A 47 10.67 -8.89 0.44
C ALA A 47 10.46 -8.90 1.96
N LEU A 48 9.41 -8.22 2.41
CA LEU A 48 9.09 -8.06 3.82
C LEU A 48 8.57 -9.37 4.41
N THR A 49 9.16 -9.80 5.53
CA THR A 49 8.79 -11.00 6.27
C THR A 49 8.93 -10.78 7.77
N SER A 50 8.39 -11.72 8.58
CA SER A 50 8.61 -11.74 10.02
C SER A 50 9.08 -13.14 10.47
N PRO A 51 10.20 -13.26 11.18
CA PRO A 51 10.63 -14.53 11.76
C PRO A 51 9.74 -14.97 12.92
N ASP A 52 8.98 -14.04 13.50
CA ASP A 52 8.17 -14.27 14.71
C ASP A 52 6.70 -14.60 14.38
N LEU A 53 6.22 -14.22 13.18
CA LEU A 53 4.85 -14.47 12.74
C LEU A 53 4.79 -15.70 11.82
N ARG A 54 4.96 -16.88 12.43
CA ARG A 54 4.93 -18.15 11.70
C ARG A 54 3.55 -18.41 11.12
N ASP A 55 3.52 -19.01 9.92
CA ASP A 55 2.28 -19.30 9.21
C ASP A 55 1.38 -18.06 9.05
N GLU A 56 2.01 -16.87 8.96
CA GLU A 56 1.32 -15.58 8.83
C GLU A 56 0.29 -15.34 9.95
N ARG A 57 0.61 -15.78 11.18
CA ARG A 57 -0.25 -15.61 12.37
C ARG A 57 0.47 -14.91 13.50
N PHE A 58 -0.29 -14.08 14.22
CA PHE A 58 0.22 -13.43 15.44
C PHE A 58 0.15 -14.40 16.63
N PRO A 59 1.28 -14.78 17.22
CA PRO A 59 1.30 -15.33 18.57
C PRO A 59 0.81 -14.31 19.60
N GLY A 60 0.20 -14.81 20.69
CA GLY A 60 -0.34 -13.93 21.74
C GLY A 60 0.65 -12.92 22.32
N ALA A 61 1.95 -13.22 22.32
CA ALA A 61 2.98 -12.29 22.83
C ALA A 61 2.99 -10.93 22.11
N PHE A 62 2.57 -10.88 20.84
CA PHE A 62 2.54 -9.67 20.02
C PHE A 62 1.15 -9.01 19.95
N THR A 63 0.21 -9.44 20.78
CA THR A 63 -1.19 -8.98 20.78
C THR A 63 -1.62 -8.54 22.16
N CYS A 64 -2.84 -8.00 22.30
CA CYS A 64 -3.40 -7.64 23.60
C CYS A 64 -3.65 -8.85 24.53
N ASP A 65 -3.59 -10.08 24.03
CA ASP A 65 -3.69 -11.29 24.84
C ASP A 65 -2.37 -11.60 25.62
N GLY A 66 -1.29 -10.91 25.31
CA GLY A 66 0.01 -11.14 25.93
C GLY A 66 0.79 -9.87 26.20
N ALA A 67 2.10 -9.93 25.94
CA ALA A 67 3.01 -8.83 26.28
C ALA A 67 2.84 -7.58 25.40
N ASN A 68 2.10 -7.68 24.30
CA ASN A 68 1.82 -6.59 23.39
C ASN A 68 3.08 -5.89 22.86
N THR A 69 4.12 -6.67 22.56
CA THR A 69 5.40 -6.19 22.03
C THR A 69 5.41 -6.29 20.50
N SER A 70 6.22 -5.47 19.82
CA SER A 70 6.35 -5.54 18.37
C SER A 70 7.05 -6.81 17.92
N PRO A 71 6.63 -7.47 16.84
CA PRO A 71 7.37 -8.57 16.22
C PRO A 71 8.63 -8.05 15.52
N GLY A 72 9.63 -8.91 15.36
CA GLY A 72 10.77 -8.67 14.48
C GLY A 72 10.37 -8.74 13.00
N LEU A 73 11.01 -7.91 12.19
CA LEU A 73 10.78 -7.86 10.74
C LEU A 73 12.11 -7.97 10.00
N ARG A 74 12.06 -8.49 8.77
CA ARG A 74 13.21 -8.57 7.86
C ARG A 74 12.78 -8.26 6.44
N TRP A 75 13.70 -7.69 5.66
CA TRP A 75 13.53 -7.41 4.25
C TRP A 75 14.88 -7.45 3.53
N ASN A 76 14.86 -7.49 2.19
CA ASN A 76 16.07 -7.39 1.38
C ASN A 76 16.60 -5.94 1.33
N ALA A 77 17.84 -5.77 0.86
CA ALA A 77 18.45 -4.45 0.74
C ALA A 77 17.55 -3.50 -0.09
N PRO A 78 17.29 -2.29 0.42
CA PRO A 78 16.52 -1.28 -0.32
C PRO A 78 17.24 -0.86 -1.62
N PRO A 79 16.50 -0.38 -2.63
CA PRO A 79 17.09 0.04 -3.90
C PRO A 79 18.04 1.22 -3.75
N ALA A 80 18.96 1.37 -4.72
CA ALA A 80 19.86 2.51 -4.76
C ALA A 80 19.08 3.84 -4.79
N GLY A 81 19.58 4.84 -4.10
CA GLY A 81 18.92 6.14 -3.96
C GLY A 81 17.99 6.24 -2.75
N THR A 82 17.78 5.15 -2.01
CA THR A 82 17.03 5.18 -0.74
C THR A 82 17.74 6.08 0.27
N LYS A 83 17.00 7.00 0.89
CA LYS A 83 17.48 7.89 1.95
C LYS A 83 16.82 7.62 3.30
N SER A 84 15.67 7.00 3.30
CA SER A 84 15.00 6.52 4.52
C SER A 84 14.00 5.41 4.20
N LEU A 85 13.53 4.73 5.27
CA LEU A 85 12.43 3.79 5.17
C LEU A 85 11.28 4.23 6.07
N ALA A 86 10.06 3.82 5.72
CA ALA A 86 8.87 3.97 6.55
C ALA A 86 8.10 2.66 6.63
N LEU A 87 7.52 2.35 7.79
CA LEU A 87 6.72 1.16 8.06
C LEU A 87 5.36 1.55 8.62
N ILE A 88 4.32 0.96 8.10
CA ILE A 88 2.94 1.10 8.60
C ILE A 88 2.35 -0.27 8.83
N LEU A 89 1.76 -0.52 10.00
CA LEU A 89 0.93 -1.68 10.29
C LEU A 89 -0.52 -1.24 10.40
N ASN A 90 -1.38 -1.84 9.59
CA ASN A 90 -2.80 -1.50 9.52
C ASN A 90 -3.69 -2.75 9.55
N ASP A 91 -4.69 -2.77 10.41
CA ASP A 91 -5.79 -3.73 10.35
C ASP A 91 -6.75 -3.34 9.22
N ARG A 92 -6.85 -4.19 8.20
CA ARG A 92 -7.72 -4.00 7.03
C ARG A 92 -9.14 -4.53 7.24
N SER A 93 -9.39 -5.18 8.36
CA SER A 93 -10.69 -5.76 8.71
C SER A 93 -11.44 -4.94 9.75
N ALA A 94 -10.82 -3.91 10.33
CA ALA A 94 -11.41 -3.12 11.41
C ALA A 94 -12.68 -2.37 10.97
N PRO A 95 -13.82 -2.57 11.65
CA PRO A 95 -15.03 -1.83 11.37
C PRO A 95 -14.91 -0.36 11.83
N PRO A 96 -15.68 0.59 11.24
CA PRO A 96 -16.62 0.40 10.14
C PRO A 96 -16.00 0.49 8.74
N ILE A 97 -14.75 1.00 8.61
CA ILE A 97 -14.16 1.37 7.31
C ILE A 97 -13.01 0.46 6.86
N GLY A 98 -12.73 -0.63 7.59
CA GLY A 98 -11.62 -1.53 7.23
C GLY A 98 -10.24 -0.90 7.36
N SER A 99 -10.05 -0.05 8.36
CA SER A 99 -8.75 0.59 8.63
C SER A 99 -8.62 0.97 10.09
N PHE A 100 -7.59 0.41 10.74
CA PHE A 100 -7.14 0.80 12.08
C PHE A 100 -5.61 0.69 12.13
N VAL A 101 -4.95 1.78 12.45
CA VAL A 101 -3.48 1.88 12.42
C VAL A 101 -2.90 1.38 13.74
N HIS A 102 -2.08 0.35 13.65
CA HIS A 102 -1.43 -0.30 14.78
C HIS A 102 -0.02 0.21 15.06
N TRP A 103 0.69 0.64 14.00
CA TRP A 103 2.07 1.11 14.10
C TRP A 103 2.43 2.03 12.96
N VAL A 104 3.14 3.10 13.26
CA VAL A 104 3.74 4.01 12.28
C VAL A 104 5.19 4.25 12.68
N LEU A 105 6.13 3.99 11.75
CA LEU A 105 7.56 4.17 11.95
C LEU A 105 8.13 4.82 10.68
N TYR A 106 8.98 5.82 10.81
CA TYR A 106 9.54 6.56 9.68
C TYR A 106 10.94 7.10 9.98
N ASP A 107 11.61 7.55 8.92
CA ASP A 107 13.01 7.98 8.93
C ASP A 107 13.97 6.88 9.43
N LEU A 108 13.60 5.58 9.21
CA LEU A 108 14.52 4.47 9.43
C LEU A 108 15.76 4.62 8.53
N PRO A 109 16.95 4.20 9.01
CA PRO A 109 18.16 4.22 8.20
C PRO A 109 18.01 3.49 6.85
N PRO A 110 18.53 4.05 5.75
CA PRO A 110 18.35 3.46 4.41
C PRO A 110 19.05 2.10 4.24
N GLU A 111 20.06 1.81 5.05
CA GLU A 111 20.79 0.54 5.08
C GLU A 111 20.12 -0.53 5.94
N ALA A 112 19.07 -0.19 6.69
CA ALA A 112 18.36 -1.15 7.52
C ALA A 112 17.76 -2.27 6.67
N ILE A 113 17.93 -3.52 7.10
CA ILE A 113 17.37 -4.73 6.51
C ILE A 113 16.53 -5.53 7.50
N SER A 114 16.37 -5.02 8.72
CA SER A 114 15.58 -5.66 9.76
C SER A 114 15.19 -4.69 10.87
N LEU A 115 14.15 -5.06 11.62
CA LEU A 115 13.81 -4.51 12.93
C LEU A 115 13.82 -5.64 13.95
N PRO A 116 14.42 -5.45 15.13
CA PRO A 116 14.32 -6.43 16.21
C PRO A 116 12.90 -6.47 16.77
N ALA A 117 12.54 -7.60 17.39
CA ALA A 117 11.33 -7.67 18.19
C ALA A 117 11.43 -6.77 19.45
N SER A 118 10.28 -6.42 20.03
CA SER A 118 10.17 -5.68 21.28
C SER A 118 10.84 -4.29 21.24
N LEU A 119 10.67 -3.56 20.15
CA LEU A 119 11.10 -2.18 20.08
C LEU A 119 10.41 -1.34 21.17
N PRO A 120 11.13 -0.39 21.79
CA PRO A 120 10.53 0.50 22.80
C PRO A 120 9.46 1.38 22.15
N THR A 121 8.46 1.78 22.93
CA THR A 121 7.41 2.73 22.50
C THR A 121 7.81 4.19 22.72
N SER A 122 9.09 4.51 22.54
CA SER A 122 9.63 5.87 22.64
C SER A 122 9.38 6.66 21.34
N ASP A 123 9.35 7.97 21.46
CA ASP A 123 9.17 8.89 20.33
C ASP A 123 10.22 8.72 19.24
N GLN A 124 11.46 8.40 19.65
CA GLN A 124 12.59 8.18 18.76
C GLN A 124 13.36 6.93 19.19
N LEU A 125 13.79 6.15 18.20
CA LEU A 125 14.64 4.99 18.38
C LEU A 125 16.14 5.38 18.41
N PRO A 126 17.02 4.52 18.94
CA PRO A 126 18.46 4.81 19.03
C PRO A 126 19.14 5.06 17.67
N ASP A 127 18.61 4.51 16.58
CA ASP A 127 19.09 4.69 15.20
C ASP A 127 18.60 5.98 14.55
N GLY A 128 17.80 6.78 15.25
CA GLY A 128 17.23 8.04 14.79
C GLY A 128 15.86 7.93 14.14
N ALA A 129 15.35 6.72 13.91
CA ALA A 129 13.99 6.52 13.42
C ALA A 129 12.96 7.08 14.40
N ARG A 130 11.83 7.52 13.90
CA ARG A 130 10.77 8.12 14.72
C ARG A 130 9.50 7.29 14.66
N GLN A 131 8.79 7.26 15.77
CA GLN A 131 7.53 6.58 15.89
C GLN A 131 6.36 7.56 15.83
N GLY A 132 5.35 7.18 15.05
CA GLY A 132 4.10 7.90 14.92
C GLY A 132 3.06 7.46 15.93
N ARG A 133 1.95 8.18 15.93
CA ARG A 133 0.75 7.89 16.72
C ARG A 133 -0.10 6.85 16.02
N ASN A 134 -0.45 5.80 16.72
CA ASN A 134 -1.39 4.78 16.28
C ASN A 134 -2.84 5.15 16.66
N ASP A 135 -3.81 4.36 16.21
CA ASP A 135 -5.24 4.64 16.45
C ASP A 135 -5.71 4.22 17.88
N PHE A 136 -4.81 3.69 18.73
CA PHE A 136 -5.01 3.62 20.18
C PHE A 136 -4.62 4.91 20.89
N ASP A 137 -4.29 5.97 20.14
CA ASP A 137 -3.80 7.26 20.64
C ASP A 137 -2.46 7.16 21.40
N LYS A 138 -1.61 6.21 21.00
CA LYS A 138 -0.30 5.94 21.60
C LYS A 138 0.82 6.03 20.57
N ILE A 139 2.04 6.34 21.03
CA ILE A 139 3.25 6.29 20.23
C ILE A 139 3.75 4.84 20.15
N GLY A 140 4.18 4.43 18.95
CA GLY A 140 4.78 3.12 18.73
C GLY A 140 3.79 2.01 18.41
N TYR A 141 4.19 0.78 18.67
CA TYR A 141 3.42 -0.41 18.38
C TYR A 141 2.24 -0.60 19.34
N GLY A 142 1.07 -0.93 18.77
CA GLY A 142 -0.07 -1.48 19.47
C GLY A 142 -0.53 -2.75 18.74
N GLY A 143 -0.49 -3.89 19.44
CA GLY A 143 -0.77 -5.18 18.82
C GLY A 143 -2.23 -5.39 18.45
N PRO A 144 -2.51 -6.45 17.66
CA PRO A 144 -3.87 -6.92 17.41
C PRO A 144 -4.71 -7.03 18.67
N CYS A 145 -5.94 -6.48 18.59
CA CYS A 145 -6.94 -6.55 19.65
C CYS A 145 -8.34 -6.38 19.04
N PRO A 146 -8.75 -7.29 18.13
CA PRO A 146 -9.99 -7.12 17.41
C PRO A 146 -11.20 -7.32 18.33
N PRO A 147 -12.31 -6.61 18.10
CA PRO A 147 -13.55 -6.89 18.82
C PRO A 147 -14.17 -8.19 18.34
N GLY A 148 -14.59 -9.04 19.28
CA GLY A 148 -15.25 -10.32 18.99
C GLY A 148 -14.28 -11.43 18.53
N HIS A 149 -14.80 -12.44 17.82
CA HIS A 149 -14.06 -13.66 17.45
C HIS A 149 -13.78 -13.78 15.95
N GLY A 150 -13.96 -12.71 15.18
CA GLY A 150 -13.65 -12.68 13.74
C GLY A 150 -12.14 -12.68 13.49
N GLU A 151 -11.72 -13.27 12.38
CA GLU A 151 -10.32 -13.17 11.94
C GLU A 151 -10.09 -11.80 11.29
N HIS A 152 -9.07 -11.09 11.74
CA HIS A 152 -8.66 -9.80 11.20
C HIS A 152 -7.33 -9.92 10.46
N HIS A 153 -7.15 -9.10 9.41
CA HIS A 153 -5.98 -9.10 8.54
C HIS A 153 -5.15 -7.85 8.79
N TYR A 154 -3.96 -8.07 9.28
CA TYR A 154 -2.98 -7.04 9.65
C TYR A 154 -1.92 -6.93 8.56
N VAL A 155 -1.85 -5.80 7.89
CA VAL A 155 -0.97 -5.57 6.75
C VAL A 155 0.18 -4.68 7.16
N PHE A 156 1.38 -5.22 7.16
CA PHE A 156 2.63 -4.46 7.24
C PHE A 156 2.96 -3.93 5.84
N MET A 157 3.23 -2.65 5.76
CA MET A 157 3.64 -1.97 4.54
C MET A 157 4.97 -1.26 4.81
N LEU A 158 6.03 -1.66 4.12
CA LEU A 158 7.36 -1.05 4.18
C LEU A 158 7.59 -0.26 2.89
N PHE A 159 8.10 0.95 3.02
CA PHE A 159 8.39 1.85 1.90
C PHE A 159 9.86 2.26 1.93
N ALA A 160 10.54 2.18 0.78
CA ALA A 160 11.84 2.80 0.57
C ALA A 160 11.63 4.18 -0.08
N LEU A 161 12.24 5.20 0.50
CA LEU A 161 12.00 6.60 0.12
C LEU A 161 13.31 7.27 -0.34
N ASP A 162 13.22 8.13 -1.35
CA ASP A 162 14.34 8.97 -1.81
C ASP A 162 14.52 10.26 -1.00
N ALA A 163 13.79 10.40 0.10
CA ALA A 163 13.87 11.51 1.03
C ALA A 163 13.76 11.05 2.48
N LYS A 164 14.22 11.89 3.44
CA LYS A 164 13.81 11.82 4.83
C LYS A 164 12.55 12.65 4.99
N LEU A 165 11.59 12.15 5.76
CA LEU A 165 10.31 12.83 5.95
C LEU A 165 10.42 14.02 6.90
N ASN A 166 11.36 13.96 7.85
CA ASN A 166 11.63 15.01 8.84
C ASN A 166 10.40 15.48 9.63
N LEU A 167 9.41 14.61 9.79
CA LEU A 167 8.22 14.88 10.58
C LEU A 167 8.57 14.83 12.08
N PRO A 168 7.86 15.58 12.95
CA PRO A 168 8.00 15.44 14.39
C PRO A 168 7.55 14.04 14.83
N ALA A 169 8.10 13.53 15.94
CA ALA A 169 7.60 12.31 16.57
C ALA A 169 6.09 12.41 16.86
N GLY A 170 5.39 11.29 16.80
CA GLY A 170 3.93 11.27 16.95
C GLY A 170 3.15 11.70 15.71
N ALA A 171 3.79 11.83 14.54
CA ALA A 171 3.07 12.06 13.29
C ALA A 171 2.07 10.92 13.03
N THR A 172 0.86 11.28 12.60
CA THR A 172 -0.18 10.32 12.24
C THR A 172 0.16 9.63 10.92
N ARG A 173 -0.48 8.48 10.66
CA ARG A 173 -0.38 7.82 9.36
C ARG A 173 -0.67 8.78 8.19
N ALA A 174 -1.73 9.58 8.28
CA ALA A 174 -2.10 10.51 7.22
C ALA A 174 -0.99 11.53 6.91
N GLN A 175 -0.32 12.05 7.95
CA GLN A 175 0.82 12.96 7.79
C GLN A 175 2.02 12.25 7.13
N VAL A 176 2.29 10.99 7.50
CA VAL A 176 3.35 10.19 6.89
C VAL A 176 3.00 9.86 5.43
N ASP A 177 1.76 9.42 5.15
CA ASP A 177 1.30 9.16 3.78
C ASP A 177 1.42 10.41 2.89
N ASP A 178 1.05 11.59 3.42
CA ASP A 178 1.19 12.86 2.68
C ASP A 178 2.66 13.22 2.40
N ALA A 179 3.54 13.04 3.38
CA ALA A 179 4.96 13.32 3.23
C ALA A 179 5.68 12.33 2.31
N MET A 180 5.18 11.10 2.16
CA MET A 180 5.74 10.09 1.24
C MET A 180 5.35 10.32 -0.22
N LYS A 181 4.36 11.17 -0.52
CA LYS A 181 3.90 11.38 -1.90
C LYS A 181 5.02 11.84 -2.82
N GLY A 182 5.24 11.09 -3.90
CA GLY A 182 6.29 11.37 -4.89
C GLY A 182 7.70 10.93 -4.48
N HIS A 183 7.86 10.32 -3.30
CA HIS A 183 9.16 9.90 -2.77
C HIS A 183 9.34 8.38 -2.66
N VAL A 184 8.34 7.57 -3.01
CA VAL A 184 8.41 6.12 -2.88
C VAL A 184 9.18 5.52 -4.06
N LEU A 185 10.32 4.88 -3.77
CA LEU A 185 11.15 4.13 -4.73
C LEU A 185 10.71 2.68 -4.84
N SER A 186 10.36 2.05 -3.72
CA SER A 186 9.98 0.64 -3.66
C SER A 186 9.11 0.39 -2.43
N ARG A 187 8.38 -0.73 -2.44
CA ARG A 187 7.57 -1.15 -1.31
C ARG A 187 7.63 -2.66 -1.08
N GLY A 188 7.40 -3.07 0.17
CA GLY A 188 7.16 -4.46 0.57
C GLY A 188 5.86 -4.55 1.36
N VAL A 189 5.19 -5.67 1.22
CA VAL A 189 3.95 -5.96 1.95
C VAL A 189 4.03 -7.34 2.56
N PHE A 190 3.63 -7.45 3.82
CA PHE A 190 3.49 -8.71 4.53
C PHE A 190 2.17 -8.68 5.30
N THR A 191 1.38 -9.73 5.20
CA THR A 191 0.08 -9.82 5.89
C THR A 191 0.11 -10.96 6.90
N ALA A 192 -0.39 -10.70 8.09
CA ALA A 192 -0.61 -11.73 9.10
C ALA A 192 -2.02 -11.59 9.68
N VAL A 193 -2.54 -12.69 10.23
CA VAL A 193 -3.89 -12.73 10.78
C VAL A 193 -3.89 -12.96 12.29
N PHE A 194 -4.94 -12.46 12.93
CA PHE A 194 -5.22 -12.74 14.33
C PHE A 194 -6.73 -12.82 14.58
N LYS A 195 -7.10 -13.68 15.49
CA LYS A 195 -8.44 -13.77 16.13
C LYS A 195 -8.27 -14.19 17.58
N HIS A 196 -9.14 -13.70 18.45
CA HIS A 196 -9.30 -14.24 19.81
C HIS A 196 -9.82 -15.69 19.81
#